data_a9c5e9cef9ee85a48edca1c8390af107
#
_entry.id   a9c5e9cef9ee85a48edca1c8390af107
#
_cell.length_a   1.000
_cell.length_b   1.000
_cell.length_c   1.000
_cell.angle_alpha   90.00
_cell.angle_beta   90.00
_cell.angle_gamma   90.00
#
_symmetry.space_group_name_H-M   'P 1'
#
loop_
_entity.id
_entity.type
_entity.pdbx_description
1 polymer ?
#
loop_
_entity_poly.entity_id
_entity_poly.type
_entity_poly.pdbx_seq_one_letter_code
_entity_poly.pdbx_strand_id
1 'polypeptide(L)'
;MKMTEQDVLAFLRAQPEWLNEHAAEFGLRPVESKILSFQQGSMLALKRKTEKMAAQLEQILADAEANRTLITKIMNFNQRLLRVNNITQWHEAITDGLSRDFSLPNHVIRINTELPDKVNVPIHLLASPEVRLAASKLTAPVCGSLPVVALAQLLDHQPQLESFLQLPLRWNEKTLGVLIIGHEDANHFQPQQSTEWVGVLAESMTIVLARILDMAD
;
A
#
# COMPACT_ATOMS: atom_id res chain seq x y z
N MET A 1 43.28 74.30 -1.14
CA MET A 1 42.08 74.13 -1.99
C MET A 1 41.16 73.13 -1.28
N LYS A 2 39.97 73.50 -0.83
CA LYS A 2 39.04 72.54 -0.20
C LYS A 2 38.28 71.85 -1.32
N MET A 3 38.45 70.56 -1.45
CA MET A 3 37.75 69.73 -2.42
C MET A 3 36.28 69.67 -1.99
N THR A 4 35.37 69.98 -2.91
CA THR A 4 33.91 69.98 -2.63
C THR A 4 33.33 68.60 -2.97
N GLU A 5 32.15 68.31 -2.46
CA GLU A 5 31.42 67.07 -2.74
C GLU A 5 31.19 66.88 -4.26
N GLN A 6 30.95 67.99 -4.98
CA GLN A 6 30.76 68.00 -6.42
C GLN A 6 32.06 67.60 -7.17
N ASP A 7 33.23 68.02 -6.70
CA ASP A 7 34.52 67.66 -7.29
C ASP A 7 34.78 66.16 -7.15
N VAL A 8 34.42 65.57 -6.02
CA VAL A 8 34.52 64.11 -5.77
C VAL A 8 33.61 63.32 -6.70
N LEU A 9 32.31 63.76 -6.82
CA LEU A 9 31.37 63.11 -7.74
C LEU A 9 31.75 63.23 -9.21
N ALA A 10 32.33 64.36 -9.63
CA ALA A 10 32.83 64.55 -10.98
C ALA A 10 34.02 63.63 -11.26
N PHE A 11 34.95 63.45 -10.29
CA PHE A 11 36.06 62.56 -10.41
C PHE A 11 35.63 61.11 -10.51
N LEU A 12 34.73 60.66 -9.69
CA LEU A 12 34.19 59.26 -9.70
C LEU A 12 33.44 58.97 -10.98
N ARG A 13 32.71 59.98 -11.56
CA ARG A 13 32.04 59.80 -12.84
C ARG A 13 33.03 59.74 -14.04
N ALA A 14 34.14 60.47 -13.95
CA ALA A 14 35.18 60.47 -14.97
C ALA A 14 36.05 59.18 -14.92
N GLN A 15 36.23 58.58 -13.77
CA GLN A 15 37.02 57.39 -13.55
C GLN A 15 36.29 56.34 -12.69
N PRO A 16 35.24 55.67 -13.27
CA PRO A 16 34.46 54.69 -12.54
C PRO A 16 35.26 53.45 -12.08
N GLU A 17 36.30 53.10 -12.80
CA GLU A 17 37.17 51.95 -12.46
C GLU A 17 37.97 52.17 -11.18
N TRP A 18 38.34 53.45 -10.87
CA TRP A 18 39.04 53.79 -9.65
C TRP A 18 38.27 53.36 -8.38
N LEU A 19 36.93 53.52 -8.39
CA LEU A 19 36.09 53.10 -7.30
C LEU A 19 36.06 51.57 -7.14
N ASN A 20 36.15 50.82 -8.21
CA ASN A 20 36.20 49.35 -8.18
C ASN A 20 37.60 48.85 -7.67
N GLU A 21 38.64 49.48 -8.07
CA GLU A 21 40.00 49.15 -7.62
C GLU A 21 40.20 49.38 -6.12
N HIS A 22 39.60 50.45 -5.57
CA HIS A 22 39.71 50.83 -4.15
C HIS A 22 38.49 50.45 -3.33
N ALA A 23 37.53 49.63 -3.87
CA ALA A 23 36.29 49.28 -3.22
C ALA A 23 36.50 48.63 -1.82
N ALA A 24 37.56 47.84 -1.64
CA ALA A 24 37.89 47.21 -0.38
C ALA A 24 38.27 48.20 0.75
N GLU A 25 38.89 49.37 0.37
CA GLU A 25 39.29 50.40 1.34
C GLU A 25 38.04 51.18 1.85
N PHE A 26 36.99 51.27 1.02
CA PHE A 26 35.76 51.90 1.39
C PHE A 26 34.68 50.92 1.89
N GLY A 27 35.04 49.63 2.13
CA GLY A 27 34.08 48.61 2.59
C GLY A 27 32.97 48.26 1.58
N LEU A 28 33.18 48.65 0.29
CA LEU A 28 32.22 48.38 -0.79
C LEU A 28 32.47 46.99 -1.39
N ARG A 29 31.42 46.27 -1.65
CA ARG A 29 31.50 44.98 -2.34
C ARG A 29 31.00 45.14 -3.81
N PRO A 30 31.72 44.62 -4.81
CA PRO A 30 31.30 44.70 -6.20
C PRO A 30 29.91 44.11 -6.39
N VAL A 31 29.05 44.79 -7.16
CA VAL A 31 27.67 44.38 -7.45
C VAL A 31 27.62 43.08 -8.31
N GLU A 32 28.67 42.80 -9.05
CA GLU A 32 28.77 41.58 -9.88
C GLU A 32 28.61 40.27 -9.11
N SER A 33 29.00 40.26 -7.83
CA SER A 33 28.84 39.04 -6.99
C SER A 33 27.38 38.70 -6.71
N LYS A 34 26.44 39.65 -6.76
CA LYS A 34 25.01 39.42 -6.49
C LYS A 34 24.26 38.83 -7.68
N ILE A 35 24.61 39.24 -8.89
CA ILE A 35 23.93 38.74 -10.12
C ILE A 35 24.34 37.30 -10.40
N LEU A 36 25.64 36.98 -10.27
CA LEU A 36 26.15 35.62 -10.42
C LEU A 36 25.58 34.69 -9.35
N SER A 37 25.47 35.16 -8.09
CA SER A 37 24.90 34.35 -7.01
C SER A 37 23.38 34.08 -7.19
N PHE A 38 22.63 35.02 -7.78
CA PHE A 38 21.21 34.85 -8.08
C PHE A 38 20.99 33.84 -9.23
N GLN A 39 21.76 33.92 -10.30
CA GLN A 39 21.70 32.96 -11.39
C GLN A 39 22.12 31.55 -10.95
N GLN A 40 23.18 31.44 -10.16
CA GLN A 40 23.61 30.16 -9.58
C GLN A 40 22.57 29.60 -8.64
N GLY A 41 21.95 30.43 -7.80
CA GLY A 41 20.86 30.03 -6.91
C GLY A 41 19.62 29.53 -7.66
N SER A 42 19.25 30.23 -8.74
CA SER A 42 18.12 29.85 -9.62
C SER A 42 18.42 28.52 -10.34
N MET A 43 19.62 28.35 -10.87
CA MET A 43 20.05 27.14 -11.56
C MET A 43 20.09 25.94 -10.61
N LEU A 44 20.56 26.12 -9.35
CA LEU A 44 20.55 25.09 -8.33
C LEU A 44 19.14 24.72 -7.91
N ALA A 45 18.24 25.69 -7.76
CA ALA A 45 16.83 25.45 -7.47
C ALA A 45 16.14 24.67 -8.59
N LEU A 46 16.41 25.01 -9.86
CA LEU A 46 15.88 24.30 -11.03
C LEU A 46 16.40 22.85 -11.06
N LYS A 47 17.70 22.64 -10.82
CA LYS A 47 18.30 21.31 -10.78
C LYS A 47 17.65 20.45 -9.69
N ARG A 48 17.49 20.97 -8.46
CA ARG A 48 16.81 20.27 -7.37
C ARG A 48 15.35 19.93 -7.71
N LYS A 49 14.64 20.82 -8.40
CA LYS A 49 13.27 20.57 -8.86
C LYS A 49 13.23 19.42 -9.86
N THR A 50 14.14 19.41 -10.82
CA THR A 50 14.26 18.35 -11.84
C THR A 50 14.60 17.01 -11.20
N GLU A 51 15.56 16.98 -10.27
CA GLU A 51 15.92 15.76 -9.52
C GLU A 51 14.73 15.22 -8.71
N LYS A 52 13.97 16.09 -8.03
CA LYS A 52 12.77 15.71 -7.31
C LYS A 52 11.70 15.15 -8.25
N MET A 53 11.49 15.77 -9.40
CA MET A 53 10.52 15.29 -10.39
C MET A 53 10.95 13.93 -10.98
N ALA A 54 12.24 13.72 -11.23
CA ALA A 54 12.77 12.44 -11.68
C ALA A 54 12.52 11.32 -10.65
N ALA A 55 12.84 11.58 -9.37
CA ALA A 55 12.59 10.63 -8.30
C ALA A 55 11.08 10.31 -8.12
N GLN A 56 10.20 11.31 -8.27
CA GLN A 56 8.76 11.09 -8.24
C GLN A 56 8.29 10.23 -9.42
N LEU A 57 8.82 10.44 -10.61
CA LEU A 57 8.50 9.63 -11.78
C LEU A 57 8.96 8.19 -11.60
N GLU A 58 10.17 7.97 -11.09
CA GLU A 58 10.67 6.63 -10.78
C GLU A 58 9.76 5.91 -9.79
N GLN A 59 9.30 6.60 -8.74
CA GLN A 59 8.37 6.03 -7.78
C GLN A 59 7.04 5.64 -8.44
N ILE A 60 6.46 6.52 -9.27
CA ILE A 60 5.20 6.24 -9.99
C ILE A 60 5.35 5.02 -10.91
N LEU A 61 6.48 4.89 -11.59
CA LEU A 61 6.75 3.73 -12.45
C LEU A 61 6.88 2.44 -11.65
N ALA A 62 7.56 2.49 -10.49
CA ALA A 62 7.68 1.36 -9.59
C ALA A 62 6.32 0.91 -9.03
N ASP A 63 5.48 1.86 -8.61
CA ASP A 63 4.13 1.60 -8.13
C ASP A 63 3.23 1.01 -9.23
N ALA A 64 3.34 1.51 -10.46
CA ALA A 64 2.60 0.98 -11.61
C ALA A 64 2.99 -0.46 -11.94
N GLU A 65 4.27 -0.81 -11.87
CA GLU A 65 4.74 -2.19 -12.10
C GLU A 65 4.32 -3.13 -10.97
N ALA A 66 4.36 -2.68 -9.72
CA ALA A 66 3.85 -3.43 -8.57
C ALA A 66 2.34 -3.72 -8.72
N ASN A 67 1.57 -2.71 -9.11
CA ASN A 67 0.13 -2.86 -9.37
C ASN A 67 -0.14 -3.82 -10.54
N ARG A 68 0.62 -3.74 -11.64
CA ARG A 68 0.51 -4.67 -12.76
C ARG A 68 0.75 -6.12 -12.33
N THR A 69 1.76 -6.33 -11.51
CA THR A 69 2.10 -7.64 -10.96
C THR A 69 0.97 -8.16 -10.07
N LEU A 70 0.41 -7.32 -9.20
CA LEU A 70 -0.70 -7.68 -8.33
C LEU A 70 -1.95 -8.06 -9.14
N ILE A 71 -2.32 -7.28 -10.14
CA ILE A 71 -3.45 -7.57 -11.03
C ILE A 71 -3.26 -8.93 -11.72
N THR A 72 -2.06 -9.23 -12.21
CA THR A 72 -1.75 -10.52 -12.84
C THR A 72 -1.93 -11.67 -11.85
N LYS A 73 -1.49 -11.53 -10.60
CA LYS A 73 -1.70 -12.53 -9.54
C LYS A 73 -3.18 -12.75 -9.25
N ILE A 74 -3.97 -11.68 -9.16
CA ILE A 74 -5.42 -11.75 -8.94
C ILE A 74 -6.13 -12.45 -10.11
N MET A 75 -5.77 -12.14 -11.34
CA MET A 75 -6.33 -12.80 -12.52
C MET A 75 -6.02 -14.31 -12.54
N ASN A 76 -4.79 -14.70 -12.26
CA ASN A 76 -4.39 -16.12 -12.19
C ASN A 76 -5.12 -16.85 -11.05
N PHE A 77 -5.29 -16.22 -9.90
CA PHE A 77 -6.05 -16.73 -8.78
C PHE A 77 -7.52 -16.98 -9.17
N ASN A 78 -8.16 -15.98 -9.79
CA ASN A 78 -9.55 -16.09 -10.25
C ASN A 78 -9.72 -17.19 -11.31
N GLN A 79 -8.79 -17.30 -12.27
CA GLN A 79 -8.83 -18.38 -13.26
C GLN A 79 -8.73 -19.76 -12.61
N ARG A 80 -7.96 -19.89 -11.53
CA ARG A 80 -7.85 -21.14 -10.76
C ARG A 80 -9.15 -21.45 -10.03
N LEU A 81 -9.76 -20.46 -9.38
CA LEU A 81 -11.07 -20.59 -8.71
C LEU A 81 -12.19 -20.97 -9.68
N LEU A 82 -12.21 -20.45 -10.89
CA LEU A 82 -13.24 -20.79 -11.89
C LEU A 82 -13.24 -22.26 -12.31
N ARG A 83 -12.12 -22.97 -12.14
CA ARG A 83 -11.96 -24.38 -12.54
C ARG A 83 -12.39 -25.36 -11.46
N VAL A 84 -12.62 -24.93 -10.23
CA VAL A 84 -12.97 -25.80 -9.11
C VAL A 84 -14.45 -26.16 -9.12
N ASN A 85 -14.78 -27.40 -8.72
CA ASN A 85 -16.16 -27.92 -8.74
C ASN A 85 -16.62 -28.48 -7.38
N ASN A 86 -15.74 -28.51 -6.38
CA ASN A 86 -16.07 -29.00 -5.04
C ASN A 86 -15.27 -28.24 -3.95
N ILE A 87 -15.67 -28.42 -2.71
CA ILE A 87 -15.08 -27.72 -1.56
C ILE A 87 -13.60 -28.01 -1.37
N THR A 88 -13.16 -29.25 -1.59
CA THR A 88 -11.75 -29.62 -1.43
C THR A 88 -10.89 -28.89 -2.44
N GLN A 89 -11.26 -28.90 -3.73
CA GLN A 89 -10.55 -28.17 -4.78
C GLN A 89 -10.60 -26.65 -4.53
N TRP A 90 -11.72 -26.13 -4.03
CA TRP A 90 -11.85 -24.72 -3.67
C TRP A 90 -10.86 -24.32 -2.56
N HIS A 91 -10.78 -25.10 -1.50
CA HIS A 91 -9.83 -24.89 -0.42
C HIS A 91 -8.37 -24.98 -0.90
N GLU A 92 -8.03 -26.01 -1.69
CA GLU A 92 -6.70 -26.19 -2.27
C GLU A 92 -6.30 -25.02 -3.17
N ALA A 93 -7.21 -24.55 -4.03
CA ALA A 93 -6.98 -23.42 -4.92
C ALA A 93 -6.69 -22.11 -4.16
N ILE A 94 -7.38 -21.89 -3.03
CA ILE A 94 -7.14 -20.73 -2.16
C ILE A 94 -5.80 -20.87 -1.45
N THR A 95 -5.54 -22.02 -0.84
CA THR A 95 -4.30 -22.29 -0.09
C THR A 95 -3.08 -22.14 -0.98
N ASP A 96 -3.10 -22.73 -2.17
CA ASP A 96 -2.02 -22.62 -3.15
C ASP A 96 -1.85 -21.16 -3.64
N GLY A 97 -2.95 -20.47 -3.92
CA GLY A 97 -2.92 -19.08 -4.34
C GLY A 97 -2.33 -18.16 -3.28
N LEU A 98 -2.83 -18.24 -2.07
CA LEU A 98 -2.34 -17.42 -0.96
C LEU A 98 -0.86 -17.70 -0.66
N SER A 99 -0.47 -18.97 -0.58
CA SER A 99 0.89 -19.35 -0.23
C SER A 99 1.90 -19.03 -1.34
N ARG A 100 1.59 -19.38 -2.60
CA ARG A 100 2.57 -19.29 -3.70
C ARG A 100 2.53 -17.96 -4.44
N ASP A 101 1.32 -17.45 -4.76
CA ASP A 101 1.20 -16.25 -5.59
C ASP A 101 1.31 -14.98 -4.74
N PHE A 102 0.72 -14.99 -3.53
CA PHE A 102 0.70 -13.83 -2.63
C PHE A 102 1.73 -13.90 -1.51
N SER A 103 2.44 -15.04 -1.34
CA SER A 103 3.42 -15.24 -0.25
C SER A 103 2.80 -15.07 1.15
N LEU A 104 1.56 -15.55 1.33
CA LEU A 104 0.79 -15.51 2.57
C LEU A 104 0.51 -16.94 3.07
N PRO A 105 1.52 -17.67 3.58
CA PRO A 105 1.37 -19.07 3.99
C PRO A 105 0.53 -19.23 5.26
N ASN A 106 0.51 -18.20 6.12
CA ASN A 106 -0.15 -18.25 7.42
C ASN A 106 -1.61 -17.81 7.29
N HIS A 107 -2.47 -18.72 6.87
CA HIS A 107 -3.89 -18.45 6.69
C HIS A 107 -4.74 -19.62 7.14
N VAL A 108 -5.98 -19.34 7.49
CA VAL A 108 -6.99 -20.32 7.81
C VAL A 108 -8.34 -19.89 7.25
N ILE A 109 -9.06 -20.84 6.69
CA ILE A 109 -10.41 -20.62 6.19
C ILE A 109 -11.40 -21.50 6.94
N ARG A 110 -12.59 -20.96 7.24
CA ARG A 110 -13.69 -21.70 7.87
C ARG A 110 -15.00 -21.38 7.16
N ILE A 111 -15.80 -22.44 6.95
CA ILE A 111 -17.14 -22.35 6.36
C ILE A 111 -18.15 -22.20 7.48
N ASN A 112 -19.00 -21.20 7.39
CA ASN A 112 -19.87 -20.70 8.45
C ASN A 112 -21.35 -21.01 8.22
N THR A 113 -21.73 -21.52 7.04
CA THR A 113 -23.12 -21.76 6.67
C THR A 113 -23.59 -23.16 7.02
N GLU A 114 -24.90 -23.32 7.12
CA GLU A 114 -25.52 -24.65 7.09
C GLU A 114 -25.30 -25.26 5.71
N LEU A 115 -24.85 -26.50 5.70
CA LEU A 115 -24.47 -27.19 4.49
C LEU A 115 -25.67 -27.95 3.93
N PRO A 116 -25.88 -27.93 2.60
CA PRO A 116 -26.79 -28.86 1.97
C PRO A 116 -26.37 -30.31 2.22
N ASP A 117 -27.30 -31.21 2.44
CA ASP A 117 -27.05 -32.65 2.71
C ASP A 117 -26.16 -33.34 1.65
N LYS A 118 -26.12 -32.77 0.45
CA LYS A 118 -25.38 -33.30 -0.69
C LYS A 118 -23.91 -32.86 -0.75
N VAL A 119 -23.51 -31.89 0.07
CA VAL A 119 -22.16 -31.31 0.02
C VAL A 119 -21.32 -31.88 1.15
N ASN A 120 -20.32 -32.68 0.81
CA ASN A 120 -19.37 -33.21 1.77
C ASN A 120 -18.27 -32.17 2.05
N VAL A 121 -18.26 -31.63 3.26
CA VAL A 121 -17.25 -30.65 3.71
C VAL A 121 -16.32 -31.30 4.73
N PRO A 122 -15.01 -31.24 4.52
CA PRO A 122 -14.04 -31.70 5.51
C PRO A 122 -14.27 -31.01 6.87
N ILE A 123 -14.27 -31.79 7.96
CA ILE A 123 -14.59 -31.31 9.31
C ILE A 123 -13.71 -30.12 9.74
N HIS A 124 -12.42 -30.12 9.34
CA HIS A 124 -11.48 -29.05 9.67
C HIS A 124 -11.79 -27.71 8.98
N LEU A 125 -12.66 -27.70 7.96
CA LEU A 125 -13.13 -26.49 7.31
C LEU A 125 -14.39 -25.91 7.95
N LEU A 126 -15.05 -26.63 8.85
CA LEU A 126 -16.26 -26.17 9.52
C LEU A 126 -15.92 -25.20 10.66
N ALA A 127 -16.67 -24.12 10.73
CA ALA A 127 -16.56 -23.14 11.81
C ALA A 127 -17.23 -23.66 13.09
N SER A 128 -16.56 -23.49 14.25
CA SER A 128 -17.18 -23.68 15.57
C SER A 128 -18.28 -22.62 15.82
N PRO A 129 -19.19 -22.82 16.76
CA PRO A 129 -20.23 -21.83 17.08
C PRO A 129 -19.66 -20.45 17.41
N GLU A 130 -18.53 -20.40 18.13
CA GLU A 130 -17.85 -19.16 18.51
C GLU A 130 -17.29 -18.44 17.28
N VAL A 131 -16.66 -19.18 16.36
CA VAL A 131 -16.14 -18.66 15.10
C VAL A 131 -17.29 -18.17 14.21
N ARG A 132 -18.41 -18.89 14.17
CA ARG A 132 -19.62 -18.47 13.44
C ARG A 132 -20.14 -17.13 13.95
N LEU A 133 -20.26 -16.98 15.26
CA LEU A 133 -20.73 -15.74 15.88
C LEU A 133 -19.75 -14.58 15.63
N ALA A 134 -18.46 -14.84 15.70
CA ALA A 134 -17.46 -13.82 15.41
C ALA A 134 -17.47 -13.41 13.91
N ALA A 135 -17.52 -14.38 13.01
CA ALA A 135 -17.55 -14.15 11.56
C ALA A 135 -18.83 -13.40 11.11
N SER A 136 -19.98 -13.68 11.72
CA SER A 136 -21.25 -13.00 11.39
C SER A 136 -21.25 -11.50 11.71
N LYS A 137 -20.39 -11.05 12.62
CA LYS A 137 -20.20 -9.63 12.97
C LYS A 137 -19.30 -8.88 12.00
N LEU A 138 -18.53 -9.58 11.18
CA LEU A 138 -17.67 -8.98 10.17
C LEU A 138 -18.50 -8.66 8.92
N THR A 139 -18.66 -7.37 8.62
CA THR A 139 -19.39 -6.89 7.45
C THR A 139 -18.49 -6.51 6.29
N ALA A 140 -17.20 -6.26 6.58
CA ALA A 140 -16.17 -5.85 5.62
C ALA A 140 -14.81 -6.45 6.02
N PRO A 141 -13.81 -6.47 5.14
CA PRO A 141 -12.44 -6.82 5.49
C PRO A 141 -11.90 -5.93 6.62
N VAL A 142 -11.20 -6.53 7.57
CA VAL A 142 -10.61 -5.82 8.72
C VAL A 142 -9.13 -6.18 8.83
N CYS A 143 -8.27 -5.15 8.82
CA CYS A 143 -6.83 -5.24 9.10
C CYS A 143 -6.53 -4.75 10.53
N GLY A 144 -5.53 -5.31 11.17
CA GLY A 144 -5.07 -4.84 12.47
C GLY A 144 -4.12 -5.80 13.20
N SER A 145 -3.64 -5.34 14.37
CA SER A 145 -2.68 -6.07 15.18
C SER A 145 -3.29 -7.16 16.09
N LEU A 146 -4.61 -7.11 16.31
CA LEU A 146 -5.31 -8.08 17.18
C LEU A 146 -6.59 -8.53 16.47
N PRO A 147 -6.68 -9.80 16.06
CA PRO A 147 -7.92 -10.36 15.56
C PRO A 147 -8.93 -10.53 16.71
N VAL A 148 -10.21 -10.70 16.38
CA VAL A 148 -11.22 -11.13 17.37
C VAL A 148 -10.77 -12.45 18.00
N VAL A 149 -10.80 -12.54 19.32
CA VAL A 149 -10.23 -13.66 20.11
C VAL A 149 -10.58 -15.04 19.56
N ALA A 150 -11.86 -15.28 19.24
CA ALA A 150 -12.30 -16.56 18.67
C ALA A 150 -11.68 -16.86 17.29
N LEU A 151 -11.27 -15.83 16.53
CA LEU A 151 -10.61 -15.98 15.23
C LEU A 151 -9.09 -16.10 15.37
N ALA A 152 -8.52 -15.47 16.40
CA ALA A 152 -7.10 -15.61 16.73
C ALA A 152 -6.73 -17.05 17.04
N GLN A 153 -7.58 -17.75 17.80
CA GLN A 153 -7.38 -19.16 18.18
C GLN A 153 -7.27 -20.12 16.98
N LEU A 154 -7.72 -19.72 15.80
CA LEU A 154 -7.57 -20.51 14.59
C LEU A 154 -6.13 -20.55 14.05
N LEU A 155 -5.29 -19.58 14.45
CA LEU A 155 -3.88 -19.45 14.10
C LEU A 155 -2.92 -19.69 15.29
N ASP A 156 -3.44 -20.19 16.43
CA ASP A 156 -2.73 -20.34 17.72
C ASP A 156 -1.44 -21.19 17.68
N HIS A 157 -1.17 -21.89 16.61
CA HIS A 157 0.05 -22.68 16.47
C HIS A 157 1.23 -21.89 15.87
N GLN A 158 1.07 -20.58 15.70
CA GLN A 158 2.09 -19.70 15.12
C GLN A 158 2.31 -18.45 16.00
N PRO A 159 3.20 -18.53 17.00
CA PRO A 159 3.34 -17.52 18.04
C PRO A 159 4.01 -16.21 17.61
N GLN A 160 4.36 -16.04 16.33
CA GLN A 160 5.10 -14.88 15.81
C GLN A 160 4.28 -13.98 14.89
N LEU A 161 2.96 -14.16 14.82
CA LEU A 161 2.11 -13.34 13.97
C LEU A 161 1.74 -12.03 14.68
N GLU A 162 2.06 -10.90 14.06
CA GLU A 162 1.88 -9.57 14.64
C GLU A 162 0.78 -8.74 13.95
N SER A 163 0.46 -9.02 12.69
CA SER A 163 -0.62 -8.36 11.97
C SER A 163 -1.55 -9.35 11.29
N PHE A 164 -2.82 -8.97 11.18
CA PHE A 164 -3.88 -9.88 10.73
C PHE A 164 -4.82 -9.20 9.76
N LEU A 165 -5.29 -9.97 8.79
CA LEU A 165 -6.36 -9.62 7.88
C LEU A 165 -7.50 -10.62 8.05
N GLN A 166 -8.71 -10.12 8.31
CA GLN A 166 -9.93 -10.90 8.48
C GLN A 166 -10.87 -10.57 7.33
N LEU A 167 -11.27 -11.60 6.59
CA LEU A 167 -12.07 -11.50 5.36
C LEU A 167 -13.35 -12.30 5.53
N PRO A 168 -14.50 -11.64 5.71
CA PRO A 168 -15.78 -12.33 5.65
C PRO A 168 -16.11 -12.70 4.19
N LEU A 169 -16.50 -13.96 3.98
CA LEU A 169 -17.02 -14.44 2.70
C LEU A 169 -18.55 -14.30 2.73
N ARG A 170 -19.05 -13.23 2.15
CA ARG A 170 -20.48 -12.87 2.24
C ARG A 170 -21.18 -13.05 0.90
N TRP A 171 -22.29 -13.79 0.93
CA TRP A 171 -23.21 -13.94 -0.19
C TRP A 171 -24.56 -13.31 0.20
N ASN A 172 -24.94 -12.27 -0.50
CA ASN A 172 -26.05 -11.41 -0.10
C ASN A 172 -25.84 -10.91 1.35
N GLU A 173 -26.79 -11.16 2.25
CA GLU A 173 -26.65 -10.78 3.66
C GLU A 173 -26.08 -11.88 4.56
N LYS A 174 -25.78 -13.07 4.02
CA LYS A 174 -25.31 -14.23 4.77
C LYS A 174 -23.78 -14.31 4.74
N THR A 175 -23.16 -14.63 5.87
CA THR A 175 -21.73 -14.95 5.95
C THR A 175 -21.55 -16.44 5.72
N LEU A 176 -21.05 -16.84 4.55
CA LEU A 176 -20.80 -18.23 4.18
C LEU A 176 -19.52 -18.78 4.80
N GLY A 177 -18.56 -17.91 5.10
CA GLY A 177 -17.29 -18.29 5.66
C GLY A 177 -16.46 -17.11 6.12
N VAL A 178 -15.29 -17.40 6.64
CA VAL A 178 -14.28 -16.40 7.02
C VAL A 178 -12.91 -16.92 6.66
N LEU A 179 -12.10 -16.05 6.07
CA LEU A 179 -10.67 -16.27 5.84
C LEU A 179 -9.89 -15.34 6.77
N ILE A 180 -8.90 -15.87 7.46
CA ILE A 180 -8.00 -15.12 8.33
C ILE A 180 -6.59 -15.35 7.82
N ILE A 181 -5.83 -14.28 7.68
CA ILE A 181 -4.43 -14.31 7.27
C ILE A 181 -3.63 -13.60 8.35
N GLY A 182 -2.54 -14.22 8.79
CA GLY A 182 -1.57 -13.63 9.72
C GLY A 182 -0.23 -13.37 9.05
N HIS A 183 0.46 -12.34 9.51
CA HIS A 183 1.80 -12.00 9.04
C HIS A 183 2.72 -11.64 10.20
N GLU A 184 4.02 -11.98 10.08
CA GLU A 184 5.04 -11.74 11.12
C GLU A 184 5.42 -10.25 11.24
N ASP A 185 5.27 -9.47 10.16
CA ASP A 185 5.49 -8.03 10.19
C ASP A 185 4.23 -7.29 10.66
N ALA A 186 4.34 -6.57 11.78
CA ALA A 186 3.27 -5.75 12.36
C ALA A 186 2.72 -4.68 11.40
N ASN A 187 3.51 -4.28 10.40
CA ASN A 187 3.12 -3.25 9.43
C ASN A 187 2.52 -3.82 8.15
N HIS A 188 2.43 -5.15 8.00
CA HIS A 188 1.93 -5.75 6.77
C HIS A 188 0.43 -5.53 6.57
N PHE A 189 -0.37 -5.67 7.63
CA PHE A 189 -1.82 -5.43 7.60
C PHE A 189 -2.19 -4.26 8.52
N GLN A 190 -2.00 -3.02 8.04
CA GLN A 190 -2.32 -1.82 8.81
C GLN A 190 -3.81 -1.46 8.67
N PRO A 191 -4.46 -0.94 9.74
CA PRO A 191 -5.88 -0.57 9.73
C PRO A 191 -6.27 0.46 8.67
N GLN A 192 -5.32 1.30 8.24
CA GLN A 192 -5.54 2.35 7.22
C GLN A 192 -5.28 1.88 5.80
N GLN A 193 -4.82 0.63 5.63
CA GLN A 193 -4.50 0.09 4.31
C GLN A 193 -5.77 -0.13 3.50
N SER A 194 -5.72 0.18 2.20
CA SER A 194 -6.83 -0.11 1.30
C SER A 194 -7.09 -1.62 1.22
N THR A 195 -8.33 -2.01 1.47
CA THR A 195 -8.79 -3.41 1.40
C THR A 195 -9.53 -3.72 0.09
N GLU A 196 -9.48 -2.82 -0.90
CA GLU A 196 -10.23 -2.94 -2.14
C GLU A 196 -9.90 -4.23 -2.90
N TRP A 197 -8.62 -4.50 -3.14
CA TRP A 197 -8.18 -5.72 -3.84
C TRP A 197 -8.48 -7.00 -3.08
N VAL A 198 -8.39 -6.92 -1.76
CA VAL A 198 -8.71 -8.05 -0.88
C VAL A 198 -10.21 -8.33 -0.89
N GLY A 199 -11.03 -7.28 -1.01
CA GLY A 199 -12.47 -7.38 -1.21
C GLY A 199 -12.81 -8.14 -2.50
N VAL A 200 -12.14 -7.82 -3.61
CA VAL A 200 -12.32 -8.54 -4.91
C VAL A 200 -11.97 -10.02 -4.78
N LEU A 201 -10.89 -10.36 -4.05
CA LEU A 201 -10.55 -11.77 -3.81
C LEU A 201 -11.60 -12.47 -2.96
N ALA A 202 -12.09 -11.82 -1.88
CA ALA A 202 -13.15 -12.36 -1.03
C ALA A 202 -14.43 -12.60 -1.81
N GLU A 203 -14.82 -11.67 -2.66
CA GLU A 203 -15.99 -11.80 -3.54
C GLU A 203 -15.85 -12.99 -4.50
N SER A 204 -14.71 -13.11 -5.18
CA SER A 204 -14.43 -14.24 -6.08
C SER A 204 -14.49 -15.59 -5.36
N MET A 205 -13.90 -15.70 -4.18
CA MET A 205 -13.97 -16.89 -3.35
C MET A 205 -15.41 -17.21 -2.92
N THR A 206 -16.17 -16.18 -2.58
CA THR A 206 -17.56 -16.30 -2.13
C THR A 206 -18.49 -16.76 -3.24
N ILE A 207 -18.37 -16.18 -4.43
CA ILE A 207 -19.18 -16.56 -5.62
C ILE A 207 -19.00 -18.04 -5.93
N VAL A 208 -17.74 -18.51 -5.94
CA VAL A 208 -17.43 -19.92 -6.20
C VAL A 208 -17.93 -20.82 -5.09
N LEU A 209 -17.81 -20.41 -3.84
CA LEU A 209 -18.36 -21.14 -2.69
C LEU A 209 -19.88 -21.25 -2.77
N ALA A 210 -20.58 -20.14 -3.05
CA ALA A 210 -22.03 -20.12 -3.21
C ALA A 210 -22.49 -21.06 -4.33
N ARG A 211 -21.77 -21.08 -5.47
CA ARG A 211 -22.03 -22.02 -6.56
C ARG A 211 -21.88 -23.48 -6.13
N ILE A 212 -20.82 -23.82 -5.40
CA ILE A 212 -20.58 -25.19 -4.92
C ILE A 212 -21.63 -25.61 -3.90
N LEU A 213 -22.13 -24.67 -3.10
CA LEU A 213 -23.20 -24.90 -2.12
C LEU A 213 -24.60 -24.86 -2.69
N ASP A 214 -24.75 -24.70 -4.01
CA ASP A 214 -26.03 -24.59 -4.71
C ASP A 214 -26.92 -23.44 -4.19
N MET A 215 -26.29 -22.33 -3.82
CA MET A 215 -26.93 -21.12 -3.29
C MET A 215 -27.01 -20.00 -4.34
N ALA A 216 -26.44 -20.22 -5.51
CA ALA A 216 -26.46 -19.27 -6.62
C ALA A 216 -27.72 -19.53 -7.46
N ASP A 217 -28.77 -18.78 -7.21
CA ASP A 217 -29.94 -18.61 -8.07
C ASP A 217 -29.79 -17.34 -8.91
#